data_1f7d415bd4d87e5154138eaa669cdbb5
#
_entry.id   1f7d415bd4d87e5154138eaa669cdbb5
#
_cell.length_a   1.000
_cell.length_b   1.000
_cell.length_c   1.000
_cell.angle_alpha   90.00
_cell.angle_beta   90.00
_cell.angle_gamma   90.00
#
_symmetry.space_group_name_H-M   'P 1'
#
loop_
_entity.id
_entity.type
_entity.pdbx_description
1 polymer ?
#
loop_
_entity_poly.entity_id
_entity_poly.type
_entity_poly.pdbx_seq_one_letter_code
_entity_poly.pdbx_strand_id
1 'polypeptide(L)'
;MAEHTFGFRTRALHAGGTPDAEHGARAVPIYQTTSFVFKDADDAANLFSLQKYGNIYSRLSNPTVAALEERIASLEGGIGAVATASGMAAEFITFAALCQQGDHIVASSQLYGGTVTQLDVSLRRFGIETTFVPGTDPADYKAALTENTKAIYTEIVANPSGEVADLEGLAEVAHEAGIPLVVDATLSTPYLIRPIEHGADIVIHSVTKFLGGHGTTLGGIVVESGRFNWGNGNFPSMTEPVPSYNGVSWWGNFGEFGFLTKLRSEQLRDFGPSLSPQSAFNLLQGVETLPQRMDAHLANAKQVVAWLVEDQRIAYVNYAGLEDHPHHERAKKLLPLGVGSVFSFGVKATEKASGRLVGGEFIGALQLASHLANIGDARTLVLHPGSTTHQQLTAEQLAAGGVGEDLIRISVGLEDIEDIIWDLDQALTYATGLNHAGERVGESSADKVVEAEEAVAAAKAAEDAAAAEAAAGASCSLPTTTQEEK
;
A
#
# COMPACT_ATOMS: atom_id res chain seq x y z
N MET A 1 1.49 -39.27 17.78
CA MET A 1 0.87 -39.04 16.46
C MET A 1 1.51 -37.76 15.93
N ALA A 2 1.95 -37.73 14.67
CA ALA A 2 2.45 -36.48 14.10
C ALA A 2 1.30 -35.47 14.11
N GLU A 3 1.57 -34.25 14.56
CA GLU A 3 0.57 -33.18 14.61
C GLU A 3 0.17 -32.81 13.18
N HIS A 4 -1.14 -32.84 12.88
CA HIS A 4 -1.63 -32.55 11.55
C HIS A 4 -1.62 -31.05 11.29
N THR A 5 -0.86 -30.60 10.27
CA THR A 5 -0.84 -29.21 9.85
C THR A 5 -1.97 -28.95 8.83
N PHE A 6 -2.91 -28.10 9.20
CA PHE A 6 -4.02 -27.71 8.32
C PHE A 6 -3.54 -26.84 7.14
N GLY A 7 -4.16 -27.07 5.98
CA GLY A 7 -3.92 -26.24 4.79
C GLY A 7 -4.40 -24.80 4.93
N PHE A 8 -3.95 -23.93 4.04
CA PHE A 8 -4.20 -22.47 4.07
C PHE A 8 -5.70 -22.14 4.19
N ARG A 9 -6.56 -22.71 3.32
CA ARG A 9 -8.01 -22.46 3.32
C ARG A 9 -8.68 -22.84 4.63
N THR A 10 -8.24 -23.93 5.27
CA THR A 10 -8.72 -24.35 6.59
C THR A 10 -8.28 -23.38 7.68
N ARG A 11 -7.02 -22.95 7.64
CA ARG A 11 -6.49 -21.97 8.61
C ARG A 11 -7.15 -20.59 8.46
N ALA A 12 -7.49 -20.16 7.25
CA ALA A 12 -8.24 -18.93 7.02
C ALA A 12 -9.62 -18.92 7.72
N LEU A 13 -10.22 -20.08 7.89
CA LEU A 13 -11.51 -20.23 8.58
C LEU A 13 -11.38 -20.48 10.09
N HIS A 14 -10.33 -21.19 10.53
CA HIS A 14 -10.30 -21.78 11.87
C HIS A 14 -9.19 -21.26 12.79
N ALA A 15 -8.04 -20.79 12.28
CA ALA A 15 -6.97 -20.30 13.13
C ALA A 15 -7.46 -19.11 13.99
N GLY A 16 -7.10 -19.07 15.27
CA GLY A 16 -7.53 -18.06 16.24
C GLY A 16 -9.02 -18.09 16.58
N GLY A 17 -9.80 -19.04 16.06
CA GLY A 17 -11.25 -19.10 16.24
C GLY A 17 -11.70 -20.42 16.89
N THR A 18 -11.60 -20.53 18.21
CA THR A 18 -12.25 -21.61 18.96
C THR A 18 -13.68 -21.24 19.33
N PRO A 19 -14.62 -22.20 19.39
CA PRO A 19 -15.95 -21.94 19.95
C PRO A 19 -15.85 -21.34 21.36
N ASP A 20 -16.65 -20.31 21.64
CA ASP A 20 -16.68 -19.68 22.95
C ASP A 20 -17.02 -20.71 24.06
N ALA A 21 -16.17 -20.75 25.09
CA ALA A 21 -16.27 -21.76 26.13
C ALA A 21 -17.47 -21.58 27.06
N GLU A 22 -18.00 -20.36 27.20
CA GLU A 22 -19.09 -20.03 28.10
C GLU A 22 -20.48 -20.29 27.45
N HIS A 23 -20.64 -19.84 26.20
CA HIS A 23 -21.94 -19.90 25.52
C HIS A 23 -21.94 -20.80 24.28
N GLY A 24 -20.82 -21.39 23.91
CA GLY A 24 -20.68 -22.27 22.74
C GLY A 24 -20.84 -21.55 21.39
N ALA A 25 -20.68 -20.22 21.34
CA ALA A 25 -20.77 -19.47 20.09
C ALA A 25 -19.70 -19.93 19.11
N ARG A 26 -20.11 -20.28 17.87
CA ARG A 26 -19.18 -20.75 16.85
C ARG A 26 -18.38 -19.62 16.21
N ALA A 27 -19.03 -18.48 15.94
CA ALA A 27 -18.35 -17.27 15.47
C ALA A 27 -17.56 -16.63 16.62
N VAL A 28 -16.46 -15.94 16.28
CA VAL A 28 -15.68 -15.18 17.27
C VAL A 28 -16.57 -14.09 17.86
N PRO A 29 -16.79 -14.04 19.19
CA PRO A 29 -17.57 -12.98 19.82
C PRO A 29 -16.91 -11.61 19.69
N ILE A 30 -17.71 -10.55 19.62
CA ILE A 30 -17.22 -9.18 19.67
C ILE A 30 -17.16 -8.71 21.12
N TYR A 31 -15.96 -8.66 21.69
CA TYR A 31 -15.76 -8.16 23.06
C TYR A 31 -15.65 -6.64 23.06
N GLN A 32 -16.79 -5.96 22.94
CA GLN A 32 -16.87 -4.51 22.88
C GLN A 32 -16.80 -3.91 24.30
N THR A 33 -15.60 -3.94 24.85
CA THR A 33 -15.27 -3.37 26.17
C THR A 33 -13.93 -2.63 26.15
N THR A 34 -13.76 -1.67 27.05
CA THR A 34 -12.48 -0.97 27.25
C THR A 34 -11.55 -1.72 28.18
N SER A 35 -12.08 -2.38 29.20
CA SER A 35 -11.31 -2.98 30.32
C SER A 35 -11.89 -4.33 30.74
N PHE A 36 -11.04 -5.12 31.39
CA PHE A 36 -11.35 -6.46 31.87
C PHE A 36 -11.18 -6.51 33.39
N VAL A 37 -12.03 -7.29 34.09
CA VAL A 37 -12.00 -7.45 35.54
C VAL A 37 -10.88 -8.43 35.91
N PHE A 38 -10.04 -8.04 36.87
CA PHE A 38 -9.04 -8.92 37.45
C PHE A 38 -9.67 -9.86 38.47
N LYS A 39 -9.05 -11.02 38.64
CA LYS A 39 -9.50 -12.01 39.63
C LYS A 39 -9.27 -11.51 41.05
N ASP A 40 -8.08 -10.92 41.28
CA ASP A 40 -7.62 -10.36 42.57
C ASP A 40 -6.45 -9.39 42.33
N ALA A 41 -5.88 -8.83 43.39
CA ALA A 41 -4.76 -7.89 43.32
C ALA A 41 -3.47 -8.53 42.78
N ASP A 42 -3.22 -9.79 43.11
CA ASP A 42 -2.03 -10.53 42.65
C ASP A 42 -2.13 -10.85 41.17
N ASP A 43 -3.34 -11.21 40.69
CA ASP A 43 -3.63 -11.39 39.26
C ASP A 43 -3.36 -10.11 38.47
N ALA A 44 -3.81 -8.97 38.98
CA ALA A 44 -3.56 -7.67 38.38
C ALA A 44 -2.04 -7.38 38.34
N ALA A 45 -1.32 -7.56 39.45
CA ALA A 45 0.11 -7.32 39.51
C ALA A 45 0.90 -8.19 38.51
N ASN A 46 0.55 -9.46 38.38
CA ASN A 46 1.19 -10.39 37.46
C ASN A 46 0.93 -10.02 35.97
N LEU A 47 -0.26 -9.55 35.67
CA LEU A 47 -0.58 -9.07 34.32
C LEU A 47 0.21 -7.80 33.95
N PHE A 48 0.27 -6.81 34.84
CA PHE A 48 1.00 -5.56 34.60
C PHE A 48 2.53 -5.75 34.56
N SER A 49 3.04 -6.73 35.28
CA SER A 49 4.48 -7.07 35.28
C SER A 49 4.87 -8.07 34.19
N LEU A 50 3.93 -8.43 33.29
CA LEU A 50 4.13 -9.38 32.19
C LEU A 50 4.54 -10.80 32.65
N GLN A 51 4.26 -11.15 33.92
CA GLN A 51 4.47 -12.51 34.46
C GLN A 51 3.33 -13.48 34.08
N LYS A 52 2.22 -12.94 33.62
CA LYS A 52 1.05 -13.68 33.15
C LYS A 52 0.50 -13.06 31.90
N TYR A 53 0.06 -13.90 30.96
CA TYR A 53 -0.66 -13.46 29.78
C TYR A 53 -2.16 -13.31 30.09
N GLY A 54 -2.79 -12.23 29.59
CA GLY A 54 -4.23 -12.01 29.77
C GLY A 54 -4.67 -10.63 29.31
N ASN A 55 -5.97 -10.36 29.47
CA ASN A 55 -6.56 -9.09 29.04
C ASN A 55 -6.61 -8.10 30.20
N ILE A 56 -6.17 -6.87 29.96
CA ILE A 56 -6.19 -5.75 30.91
C ILE A 56 -7.10 -4.65 30.38
N TYR A 57 -6.79 -4.19 29.18
CA TYR A 57 -7.41 -3.05 28.53
C TYR A 57 -7.36 -3.24 27.02
N SER A 58 -8.45 -2.95 26.30
CA SER A 58 -8.58 -3.28 24.87
C SER A 58 -7.57 -2.60 23.95
N ARG A 59 -6.89 -1.54 24.40
CA ARG A 59 -5.76 -0.97 23.67
C ARG A 59 -4.54 -1.90 23.59
N LEU A 60 -4.31 -2.72 24.64
CA LEU A 60 -3.19 -3.67 24.68
C LEU A 60 -3.59 -5.04 24.13
N SER A 61 -4.75 -5.54 24.58
CA SER A 61 -5.24 -6.87 24.23
C SER A 61 -6.75 -6.94 24.30
N ASN A 62 -7.35 -7.62 23.33
CA ASN A 62 -8.80 -7.87 23.30
C ASN A 62 -9.02 -9.23 22.60
N PRO A 63 -9.89 -10.12 23.12
CA PRO A 63 -10.05 -11.46 22.55
C PRO A 63 -10.46 -11.50 21.08
N THR A 64 -11.28 -10.54 20.61
CA THR A 64 -11.67 -10.45 19.19
C THR A 64 -10.47 -10.05 18.32
N VAL A 65 -9.65 -9.08 18.79
CA VAL A 65 -8.43 -8.65 18.10
C VAL A 65 -7.40 -9.77 18.09
N ALA A 66 -7.22 -10.47 19.22
CA ALA A 66 -6.31 -11.61 19.33
C ALA A 66 -6.65 -12.73 18.31
N ALA A 67 -7.94 -13.00 18.09
CA ALA A 67 -8.36 -13.98 17.07
C ALA A 67 -7.94 -13.57 15.65
N LEU A 68 -7.97 -12.28 15.31
CA LEU A 68 -7.48 -11.77 14.02
C LEU A 68 -5.95 -11.89 13.94
N GLU A 69 -5.23 -11.50 15.02
CA GLU A 69 -3.78 -11.56 15.10
C GLU A 69 -3.28 -13.00 14.91
N GLU A 70 -3.86 -13.97 15.63
CA GLU A 70 -3.51 -15.38 15.53
C GLU A 70 -3.82 -15.96 14.14
N ARG A 71 -4.96 -15.57 13.54
CA ARG A 71 -5.33 -16.01 12.19
C ARG A 71 -4.32 -15.56 11.16
N ILE A 72 -3.98 -14.27 11.13
CA ILE A 72 -3.04 -13.74 10.13
C ILE A 72 -1.63 -14.26 10.39
N ALA A 73 -1.17 -14.31 11.64
CA ALA A 73 0.12 -14.92 11.97
C ALA A 73 0.20 -16.38 11.47
N SER A 74 -0.86 -17.17 11.68
CA SER A 74 -0.95 -18.54 11.17
C SER A 74 -0.90 -18.61 9.65
N LEU A 75 -1.55 -17.68 8.93
CA LEU A 75 -1.54 -17.66 7.46
C LEU A 75 -0.18 -17.26 6.90
N GLU A 76 0.50 -16.30 7.52
CA GLU A 76 1.87 -15.88 7.15
C GLU A 76 2.95 -16.90 7.54
N GLY A 77 2.68 -17.76 8.52
CA GLY A 77 3.68 -18.67 9.08
C GLY A 77 4.59 -18.00 10.13
N GLY A 78 4.14 -16.89 10.72
CA GLY A 78 4.81 -16.19 11.82
C GLY A 78 4.48 -16.78 13.19
N ILE A 79 5.25 -16.41 14.22
CA ILE A 79 5.03 -16.85 15.60
C ILE A 79 3.92 -16.08 16.30
N GLY A 80 3.58 -14.89 15.82
CA GLY A 80 2.54 -14.03 16.37
C GLY A 80 2.39 -12.75 15.58
N ALA A 81 1.41 -11.92 15.99
CA ALA A 81 1.13 -10.65 15.35
C ALA A 81 0.63 -9.59 16.33
N VAL A 82 0.70 -8.32 15.91
CA VAL A 82 0.13 -7.16 16.60
C VAL A 82 -0.71 -6.36 15.61
N ALA A 83 -2.01 -6.26 15.86
CA ALA A 83 -2.94 -5.51 15.04
C ALA A 83 -2.99 -4.02 15.45
N THR A 84 -3.16 -3.15 14.44
CA THR A 84 -3.19 -1.69 14.57
C THR A 84 -4.37 -1.08 13.81
N ALA A 85 -4.64 0.20 14.06
CA ALA A 85 -5.75 0.92 13.43
C ALA A 85 -5.61 1.13 11.90
N SER A 86 -4.40 0.99 11.35
CA SER A 86 -4.11 1.13 9.92
C SER A 86 -2.76 0.52 9.55
N GLY A 87 -2.51 0.27 8.25
CA GLY A 87 -1.20 -0.15 7.75
C GLY A 87 -0.10 0.86 8.09
N MET A 88 -0.35 2.15 7.90
CA MET A 88 0.59 3.23 8.29
C MET A 88 0.95 3.22 9.77
N ALA A 89 0.00 2.84 10.63
CA ALA A 89 0.26 2.68 12.05
C ALA A 89 1.11 1.44 12.35
N ALA A 90 0.92 0.35 11.59
CA ALA A 90 1.75 -0.85 11.68
C ALA A 90 3.21 -0.55 11.30
N GLU A 91 3.44 0.16 10.20
CA GLU A 91 4.76 0.64 9.79
C GLU A 91 5.39 1.53 10.88
N PHE A 92 4.65 2.56 11.33
CA PHE A 92 5.14 3.51 12.31
C PHE A 92 5.60 2.83 13.61
N ILE A 93 4.77 1.95 14.20
CA ILE A 93 5.15 1.29 15.47
C ILE A 93 6.28 0.29 15.27
N THR A 94 6.40 -0.33 14.08
CA THR A 94 7.52 -1.21 13.75
C THR A 94 8.83 -0.42 13.76
N PHE A 95 8.91 0.69 13.02
CA PHE A 95 10.13 1.50 12.99
C PHE A 95 10.41 2.19 14.33
N ALA A 96 9.39 2.63 15.07
CA ALA A 96 9.56 3.17 16.43
C ALA A 96 10.05 2.13 17.43
N ALA A 97 9.82 0.82 17.17
CA ALA A 97 10.38 -0.26 18.00
C ALA A 97 11.83 -0.61 17.66
N LEU A 98 12.18 -0.49 16.36
CA LEU A 98 13.51 -0.82 15.83
C LEU A 98 14.52 0.32 15.98
N CYS A 99 14.08 1.55 15.81
CA CYS A 99 14.91 2.73 15.64
C CYS A 99 14.74 3.74 16.77
N GLN A 100 15.79 4.48 17.03
CA GLN A 100 15.83 5.65 17.89
C GLN A 100 16.50 6.81 17.15
N GLN A 101 16.61 7.97 17.80
CA GLN A 101 17.31 9.13 17.22
C GLN A 101 18.75 8.77 16.84
N GLY A 102 19.12 9.06 15.59
CA GLY A 102 20.44 8.77 15.01
C GLY A 102 20.49 7.45 14.22
N ASP A 103 19.46 6.62 14.31
CA ASP A 103 19.36 5.38 13.53
C ASP A 103 18.94 5.63 12.08
N HIS A 104 19.16 4.61 11.24
CA HIS A 104 19.00 4.67 9.81
C HIS A 104 18.19 3.47 9.28
N ILE A 105 17.45 3.70 8.19
CA ILE A 105 16.68 2.68 7.45
C ILE A 105 17.14 2.71 6.00
N VAL A 106 17.33 1.55 5.38
CA VAL A 106 17.46 1.42 3.92
C VAL A 106 16.14 0.92 3.37
N ALA A 107 15.55 1.65 2.43
CA ALA A 107 14.24 1.34 1.89
C ALA A 107 14.24 1.36 0.37
N SER A 108 13.37 0.56 -0.26
CA SER A 108 13.08 0.69 -1.69
C SER A 108 12.55 2.10 -1.99
N SER A 109 12.91 2.67 -3.14
CA SER A 109 12.28 3.89 -3.64
C SER A 109 10.88 3.65 -4.22
N GLN A 110 10.57 2.40 -4.53
CA GLN A 110 9.31 1.96 -5.13
C GLN A 110 8.33 1.49 -4.04
N LEU A 111 7.83 2.45 -3.25
CA LEU A 111 6.92 2.21 -2.14
C LEU A 111 5.62 2.99 -2.31
N TYR A 112 4.61 2.62 -1.56
CA TYR A 112 3.40 3.42 -1.40
C TYR A 112 3.76 4.86 -0.97
N GLY A 113 3.17 5.86 -1.62
CA GLY A 113 3.53 7.27 -1.39
C GLY A 113 3.37 7.74 0.07
N GLY A 114 2.40 7.16 0.83
CA GLY A 114 2.26 7.40 2.26
C GLY A 114 3.47 6.92 3.07
N THR A 115 4.00 5.76 2.73
CA THR A 115 5.20 5.17 3.34
C THR A 115 6.44 6.02 3.04
N VAL A 116 6.61 6.45 1.80
CA VAL A 116 7.71 7.37 1.43
C VAL A 116 7.66 8.63 2.29
N THR A 117 6.48 9.25 2.42
CA THR A 117 6.30 10.44 3.27
C THR A 117 6.54 10.13 4.75
N GLN A 118 6.11 8.98 5.25
CA GLN A 118 6.35 8.58 6.64
C GLN A 118 7.85 8.43 6.92
N LEU A 119 8.58 7.76 6.05
CA LEU A 119 10.02 7.54 6.19
C LEU A 119 10.82 8.83 6.00
N ASP A 120 10.58 9.57 4.92
CA ASP A 120 11.38 10.76 4.57
C ASP A 120 11.08 11.99 5.44
N VAL A 121 9.81 12.18 5.82
CA VAL A 121 9.39 13.42 6.51
C VAL A 121 9.04 13.17 7.97
N SER A 122 8.21 12.16 8.26
CA SER A 122 7.67 11.99 9.61
C SER A 122 8.71 11.40 10.56
N LEU A 123 9.39 10.31 10.18
CA LEU A 123 10.42 9.67 11.00
C LEU A 123 11.69 10.52 11.11
N ARG A 124 12.03 11.29 10.09
CA ARG A 124 13.13 12.27 10.16
C ARG A 124 12.95 13.28 11.28
N ARG A 125 11.71 13.67 11.62
CA ARG A 125 11.42 14.55 12.77
C ARG A 125 11.77 13.91 14.11
N PHE A 126 11.84 12.59 14.17
CA PHE A 126 12.32 11.83 15.35
C PHE A 126 13.82 11.51 15.27
N GLY A 127 14.51 12.04 14.24
CA GLY A 127 15.94 11.84 14.03
C GLY A 127 16.30 10.48 13.44
N ILE A 128 15.35 9.82 12.77
CA ILE A 128 15.57 8.56 12.03
C ILE A 128 15.73 8.92 10.55
N GLU A 129 16.88 8.58 9.98
CA GLU A 129 17.18 8.86 8.57
C GLU A 129 16.84 7.67 7.69
N THR A 130 16.51 7.94 6.41
CA THR A 130 16.21 6.89 5.43
C THR A 130 16.98 7.13 4.14
N THR A 131 17.63 6.09 3.62
CA THR A 131 18.16 6.05 2.26
C THR A 131 17.25 5.23 1.37
N PHE A 132 16.73 5.85 0.32
CA PHE A 132 15.90 5.19 -0.68
C PHE A 132 16.78 4.65 -1.82
N VAL A 133 16.66 3.35 -2.09
CA VAL A 133 17.42 2.63 -3.12
C VAL A 133 16.54 2.44 -4.36
N PRO A 134 16.94 2.89 -5.54
CA PRO A 134 16.23 2.61 -6.77
C PRO A 134 16.45 1.18 -7.23
N GLY A 135 15.38 0.58 -7.78
CA GLY A 135 15.45 -0.80 -8.30
C GLY A 135 15.47 -1.87 -7.21
N THR A 136 15.82 -3.08 -7.63
CA THR A 136 15.66 -4.30 -6.82
C THR A 136 16.97 -5.12 -6.68
N ASP A 137 18.12 -4.55 -7.04
CA ASP A 137 19.42 -5.23 -6.91
C ASP A 137 19.89 -5.21 -5.44
N PRO A 138 20.10 -6.35 -4.78
CA PRO A 138 20.59 -6.41 -3.41
C PRO A 138 21.95 -5.71 -3.21
N ALA A 139 22.79 -5.61 -4.23
CA ALA A 139 24.09 -4.94 -4.15
C ALA A 139 23.94 -3.43 -3.87
N ASP A 140 22.91 -2.80 -4.42
CA ASP A 140 22.64 -1.38 -4.19
C ASP A 140 22.16 -1.12 -2.75
N TYR A 141 21.35 -2.04 -2.21
CA TYR A 141 20.94 -1.99 -0.79
C TYR A 141 22.14 -2.18 0.14
N LYS A 142 23.03 -3.13 -0.20
CA LYS A 142 24.27 -3.35 0.57
C LYS A 142 25.15 -2.10 0.58
N ALA A 143 25.26 -1.41 -0.56
CA ALA A 143 26.04 -0.16 -0.67
C ALA A 143 25.44 1.01 0.11
N ALA A 144 24.14 1.00 0.35
CA ALA A 144 23.42 2.02 1.12
C ALA A 144 23.46 1.81 2.65
N LEU A 145 23.96 0.65 3.13
CA LEU A 145 24.06 0.37 4.56
C LEU A 145 25.09 1.30 5.24
N THR A 146 24.74 1.71 6.46
CA THR A 146 25.61 2.43 7.38
C THR A 146 25.74 1.67 8.71
N GLU A 147 26.64 2.08 9.58
CA GLU A 147 26.77 1.51 10.94
C GLU A 147 25.50 1.70 11.81
N ASN A 148 24.68 2.71 11.47
CA ASN A 148 23.44 3.03 12.17
C ASN A 148 22.20 2.37 11.54
N THR A 149 22.34 1.60 10.45
CA THR A 149 21.20 0.97 9.79
C THR A 149 20.58 -0.09 10.70
N LYS A 150 19.23 -0.04 10.86
CA LYS A 150 18.47 -0.94 11.71
C LYS A 150 17.50 -1.84 10.97
N ALA A 151 17.19 -1.55 9.72
CA ALA A 151 16.32 -2.37 8.91
C ALA A 151 16.54 -2.13 7.40
N ILE A 152 16.26 -3.16 6.60
CA ILE A 152 15.94 -3.01 5.18
C ILE A 152 14.42 -3.13 5.05
N TYR A 153 13.80 -2.23 4.26
CA TYR A 153 12.35 -2.21 4.03
C TYR A 153 12.01 -2.23 2.55
N THR A 154 11.04 -3.08 2.16
CA THR A 154 10.55 -3.17 0.78
C THR A 154 9.09 -3.62 0.73
N GLU A 155 8.41 -3.34 -0.40
CA GLU A 155 7.18 -4.01 -0.81
C GLU A 155 7.51 -5.21 -1.72
N ILE A 156 6.67 -6.25 -1.73
CA ILE A 156 6.89 -7.43 -2.61
C ILE A 156 6.68 -7.06 -4.07
N VAL A 157 5.56 -6.42 -4.35
CA VAL A 157 5.19 -5.90 -5.68
C VAL A 157 4.94 -4.41 -5.53
N ALA A 158 5.77 -3.63 -6.18
CA ALA A 158 5.69 -2.18 -6.12
C ALA A 158 4.45 -1.63 -6.83
N ASN A 159 3.83 -0.62 -6.25
CA ASN A 159 2.66 0.06 -6.79
C ASN A 159 2.99 1.55 -7.05
N PRO A 160 2.94 2.03 -8.31
CA PRO A 160 2.33 1.40 -9.48
C PRO A 160 3.31 0.73 -10.48
N SER A 161 4.61 0.67 -10.20
CA SER A 161 5.63 0.24 -11.19
C SER A 161 5.56 -1.25 -11.54
N GLY A 162 4.95 -2.11 -10.70
CA GLY A 162 4.90 -3.55 -10.92
C GLY A 162 6.24 -4.27 -10.72
N GLU A 163 7.28 -3.59 -10.23
CA GLU A 163 8.56 -4.23 -9.88
C GLU A 163 8.38 -5.27 -8.78
N VAL A 164 9.12 -6.38 -8.86
CA VAL A 164 9.09 -7.45 -7.85
C VAL A 164 10.41 -7.48 -7.11
N ALA A 165 10.37 -7.36 -5.78
CA ALA A 165 11.55 -7.35 -4.91
C ALA A 165 12.30 -8.69 -4.94
N ASP A 166 13.63 -8.65 -4.80
CA ASP A 166 14.46 -9.82 -4.58
C ASP A 166 14.53 -10.16 -3.09
N LEU A 167 13.48 -10.79 -2.57
CA LEU A 167 13.35 -11.04 -1.14
C LEU A 167 14.52 -11.85 -0.56
N GLU A 168 14.95 -12.91 -1.26
CA GLU A 168 16.03 -13.78 -0.79
C GLU A 168 17.37 -13.04 -0.76
N GLY A 169 17.68 -12.28 -1.82
CA GLY A 169 18.89 -11.47 -1.86
C GLY A 169 18.88 -10.32 -0.84
N LEU A 170 17.74 -9.67 -0.63
CA LEU A 170 17.61 -8.62 0.39
C LEU A 170 17.71 -9.19 1.82
N ALA A 171 17.15 -10.39 2.06
CA ALA A 171 17.29 -11.08 3.34
C ALA A 171 18.75 -11.43 3.63
N GLU A 172 19.50 -11.91 2.64
CA GLU A 172 20.92 -12.21 2.79
C GLU A 172 21.71 -10.96 3.17
N VAL A 173 21.49 -9.83 2.48
CA VAL A 173 22.13 -8.54 2.80
C VAL A 173 21.78 -8.05 4.19
N ALA A 174 20.49 -8.12 4.58
CA ALA A 174 20.04 -7.71 5.91
C ALA A 174 20.67 -8.57 7.02
N HIS A 175 20.64 -9.89 6.86
CA HIS A 175 21.16 -10.83 7.86
C HIS A 175 22.70 -10.77 7.99
N GLU A 176 23.43 -10.57 6.89
CA GLU A 176 24.88 -10.33 6.94
C GLU A 176 25.22 -9.07 7.76
N ALA A 177 24.39 -8.03 7.66
CA ALA A 177 24.54 -6.83 8.47
C ALA A 177 23.98 -6.95 9.89
N GLY A 178 23.32 -8.07 10.24
CA GLY A 178 22.70 -8.32 11.54
C GLY A 178 21.48 -7.45 11.80
N ILE A 179 20.73 -7.09 10.75
CA ILE A 179 19.49 -6.31 10.83
C ILE A 179 18.33 -7.07 10.20
N PRO A 180 17.06 -6.80 10.58
CA PRO A 180 15.91 -7.48 10.00
C PRO A 180 15.57 -6.98 8.62
N LEU A 181 15.03 -7.89 7.77
CA LEU A 181 14.27 -7.55 6.57
C LEU A 181 12.80 -7.37 6.94
N VAL A 182 12.27 -6.16 6.72
CA VAL A 182 10.87 -5.80 6.91
C VAL A 182 10.19 -5.70 5.55
N VAL A 183 9.08 -6.42 5.37
CA VAL A 183 8.41 -6.53 4.07
C VAL A 183 6.93 -6.15 4.21
N ASP A 184 6.48 -5.19 3.42
CA ASP A 184 5.04 -4.97 3.22
C ASP A 184 4.50 -5.95 2.15
N ALA A 185 3.56 -6.78 2.57
CA ALA A 185 2.92 -7.79 1.73
C ALA A 185 1.44 -7.48 1.45
N THR A 186 1.04 -6.23 1.54
CA THR A 186 -0.36 -5.78 1.40
C THR A 186 -0.98 -6.19 0.08
N LEU A 187 -0.23 -6.07 -1.04
CA LEU A 187 -0.74 -6.39 -2.37
C LEU A 187 -0.84 -7.88 -2.65
N SER A 188 0.12 -8.65 -2.16
CA SER A 188 0.19 -10.08 -2.41
C SER A 188 -0.64 -10.91 -1.45
N THR A 189 -0.83 -10.44 -0.21
CA THR A 189 -1.42 -11.21 0.90
C THR A 189 -0.67 -12.53 1.18
N PRO A 190 -0.87 -13.18 2.32
CA PRO A 190 -0.25 -14.48 2.59
C PRO A 190 -0.77 -15.62 1.69
N TYR A 191 -1.78 -15.32 0.85
CA TYR A 191 -2.29 -16.30 -0.11
C TYR A 191 -1.41 -16.46 -1.33
N LEU A 192 -0.83 -15.37 -1.86
CA LEU A 192 0.03 -15.43 -3.03
C LEU A 192 1.48 -15.74 -2.66
N ILE A 193 1.97 -15.19 -1.53
CA ILE A 193 3.31 -15.42 -1.03
C ILE A 193 3.36 -15.18 0.48
N ARG A 194 4.20 -15.91 1.18
CA ARG A 194 4.55 -15.71 2.58
C ARG A 194 6.01 -15.25 2.65
N PRO A 195 6.30 -13.96 2.81
CA PRO A 195 7.65 -13.42 2.81
C PRO A 195 8.57 -14.07 3.85
N ILE A 196 8.02 -14.54 4.97
CA ILE A 196 8.76 -15.27 6.00
C ILE A 196 9.45 -16.53 5.44
N GLU A 197 8.86 -17.18 4.44
CA GLU A 197 9.46 -18.35 3.77
C GLU A 197 10.63 -17.97 2.86
N HIS A 198 10.76 -16.68 2.52
CA HIS A 198 11.81 -16.09 1.70
C HIS A 198 12.78 -15.19 2.48
N GLY A 199 12.81 -15.32 3.82
CA GLY A 199 13.79 -14.67 4.67
C GLY A 199 13.34 -13.36 5.31
N ALA A 200 12.09 -12.90 5.12
CA ALA A 200 11.58 -11.76 5.86
C ALA A 200 11.46 -12.07 7.36
N ASP A 201 11.86 -11.14 8.21
CA ASP A 201 11.78 -11.26 9.65
C ASP A 201 10.48 -10.65 10.20
N ILE A 202 10.05 -9.54 9.58
CA ILE A 202 8.83 -8.84 9.93
C ILE A 202 8.02 -8.62 8.65
N VAL A 203 6.73 -8.97 8.69
CA VAL A 203 5.78 -8.74 7.61
C VAL A 203 4.72 -7.76 8.05
N ILE A 204 4.45 -6.77 7.22
CA ILE A 204 3.41 -5.77 7.47
C ILE A 204 2.29 -5.92 6.43
N HIS A 205 1.06 -5.73 6.87
CA HIS A 205 -0.09 -5.60 5.98
C HIS A 205 -0.97 -4.42 6.38
N SER A 206 -1.40 -3.68 5.40
CA SER A 206 -2.65 -2.94 5.51
C SER A 206 -3.81 -3.93 5.34
N VAL A 207 -4.36 -4.44 6.44
CA VAL A 207 -5.52 -5.36 6.39
C VAL A 207 -6.79 -4.68 5.85
N THR A 208 -6.75 -3.36 5.67
CA THR A 208 -7.75 -2.55 4.95
C THR A 208 -7.99 -3.04 3.53
N LYS A 209 -6.94 -3.59 2.87
CA LYS A 209 -6.89 -3.93 1.44
C LYS A 209 -7.44 -5.35 1.21
N PHE A 210 -6.81 -6.17 0.42
CA PHE A 210 -7.26 -7.51 0.06
C PHE A 210 -7.61 -8.42 1.24
N LEU A 211 -6.92 -8.31 2.39
CA LEU A 211 -7.24 -9.12 3.56
C LEU A 211 -8.67 -8.84 4.06
N GLY A 212 -9.04 -7.58 4.24
CA GLY A 212 -10.43 -7.19 4.52
C GLY A 212 -11.34 -7.29 3.29
N GLY A 213 -10.90 -6.79 2.16
CA GLY A 213 -11.43 -7.00 0.82
C GLY A 213 -12.77 -6.35 0.48
N HIS A 214 -13.32 -5.49 1.36
CA HIS A 214 -14.67 -4.92 1.18
C HIS A 214 -14.71 -3.39 1.23
N GLY A 215 -13.57 -2.72 1.43
CA GLY A 215 -13.49 -1.25 1.51
C GLY A 215 -14.24 -0.64 2.70
N THR A 216 -14.59 -1.43 3.72
CA THR A 216 -15.46 -1.00 4.83
C THR A 216 -14.71 -0.68 6.12
N THR A 217 -13.48 -1.21 6.28
CA THR A 217 -12.79 -1.21 7.57
C THR A 217 -11.30 -0.96 7.41
N LEU A 218 -10.76 0.01 8.15
CA LEU A 218 -9.33 0.25 8.26
C LEU A 218 -8.70 -0.72 9.25
N GLY A 219 -7.46 -1.12 8.99
CA GLY A 219 -6.64 -1.87 9.93
C GLY A 219 -5.24 -2.12 9.37
N GLY A 220 -4.32 -2.39 10.27
CA GLY A 220 -2.95 -2.82 9.97
C GLY A 220 -2.57 -4.00 10.84
N ILE A 221 -1.51 -4.70 10.47
CA ILE A 221 -0.97 -5.78 11.27
C ILE A 221 0.53 -5.94 11.02
N VAL A 222 1.25 -6.25 12.07
CA VAL A 222 2.67 -6.63 12.05
C VAL A 222 2.77 -8.08 12.45
N VAL A 223 3.42 -8.90 11.63
CA VAL A 223 3.68 -10.33 11.89
C VAL A 223 5.18 -10.53 12.03
N GLU A 224 5.61 -11.27 13.05
CA GLU A 224 7.02 -11.60 13.25
C GLU A 224 7.30 -13.07 12.92
N SER A 225 8.44 -13.31 12.28
CA SER A 225 8.88 -14.67 11.92
C SER A 225 9.32 -15.50 13.15
N GLY A 226 9.82 -14.86 14.21
CA GLY A 226 10.48 -15.49 15.36
C GLY A 226 11.88 -16.05 15.06
N ARG A 227 12.45 -15.75 13.90
CA ARG A 227 13.74 -16.30 13.44
C ARG A 227 14.90 -15.33 13.65
N PHE A 228 14.63 -14.03 13.75
CA PHE A 228 15.66 -13.02 13.91
C PHE A 228 16.26 -13.05 15.33
N ASN A 229 17.59 -13.03 15.40
CA ASN A 229 18.30 -12.99 16.68
C ASN A 229 18.42 -11.55 17.18
N TRP A 230 17.47 -11.11 17.99
CA TRP A 230 17.48 -9.78 18.63
C TRP A 230 18.62 -9.59 19.65
N GLY A 231 19.30 -10.68 20.04
CA GLY A 231 20.46 -10.67 20.96
C GLY A 231 21.81 -10.49 20.27
N ASN A 232 21.85 -10.11 18.99
CA ASN A 232 23.07 -10.03 18.17
C ASN A 232 23.97 -8.80 18.45
N GLY A 233 23.54 -7.89 19.35
CA GLY A 233 24.29 -6.70 19.74
C GLY A 233 23.87 -5.42 19.02
N ASN A 234 23.14 -5.50 17.89
CA ASN A 234 22.70 -4.32 17.13
C ASN A 234 21.45 -3.64 17.71
N PHE A 235 20.76 -4.30 18.66
CA PHE A 235 19.51 -3.83 19.25
C PHE A 235 19.60 -3.78 20.78
N PRO A 236 20.32 -2.80 21.39
CA PRO A 236 20.40 -2.64 22.84
C PRO A 236 19.02 -2.51 23.48
N SER A 237 18.07 -1.83 22.81
CA SER A 237 16.69 -1.67 23.29
C SER A 237 15.93 -3.00 23.48
N MET A 238 16.42 -4.10 22.89
CA MET A 238 15.87 -5.45 23.06
C MET A 238 16.52 -6.22 24.19
N THR A 239 17.79 -5.93 24.49
CA THR A 239 18.62 -6.71 25.42
C THR A 239 18.86 -6.04 26.76
N GLU A 240 18.81 -4.71 26.80
CA GLU A 240 18.99 -3.94 28.03
C GLU A 240 17.74 -4.00 28.94
N PRO A 241 17.92 -3.91 30.26
CA PRO A 241 16.82 -3.84 31.21
C PRO A 241 16.00 -2.57 31.05
N VAL A 242 14.68 -2.70 30.91
CA VAL A 242 13.72 -1.58 30.75
C VAL A 242 13.24 -1.11 32.12
N PRO A 243 13.58 0.12 32.56
CA PRO A 243 13.22 0.61 33.91
C PRO A 243 11.70 0.70 34.13
N SER A 244 10.93 1.06 33.10
CA SER A 244 9.46 1.17 33.17
C SER A 244 8.75 -0.19 33.30
N TYR A 245 9.47 -1.29 33.09
CA TYR A 245 8.99 -2.67 33.26
C TYR A 245 9.81 -3.44 34.31
N ASN A 246 10.23 -2.77 35.39
CA ASN A 246 10.95 -3.38 36.50
C ASN A 246 12.22 -4.14 36.10
N GLY A 247 12.94 -3.68 35.08
CA GLY A 247 14.16 -4.28 34.59
C GLY A 247 13.99 -5.48 33.66
N VAL A 248 12.80 -5.68 33.09
CA VAL A 248 12.57 -6.67 32.00
C VAL A 248 13.49 -6.36 30.82
N SER A 249 14.14 -7.37 30.27
CA SER A 249 14.80 -7.35 28.96
C SER A 249 13.91 -8.10 27.98
N TRP A 250 13.53 -7.46 26.89
CA TRP A 250 12.58 -8.07 25.95
C TRP A 250 13.10 -9.39 25.40
N TRP A 251 14.32 -9.42 24.90
CA TRP A 251 14.96 -10.64 24.43
C TRP A 251 15.28 -11.62 25.56
N GLY A 252 15.84 -11.14 26.66
CA GLY A 252 16.25 -11.98 27.78
C GLY A 252 15.09 -12.70 28.47
N ASN A 253 13.93 -12.07 28.58
CA ASN A 253 12.76 -12.62 29.27
C ASN A 253 11.78 -13.35 28.34
N PHE A 254 11.67 -12.94 27.05
CA PHE A 254 10.64 -13.45 26.13
C PHE A 254 11.21 -14.18 24.91
N GLY A 255 12.54 -14.18 24.70
CA GLY A 255 13.17 -14.87 23.57
C GLY A 255 12.60 -14.41 22.22
N GLU A 256 12.18 -15.35 21.41
CA GLU A 256 11.61 -15.10 20.10
C GLU A 256 10.35 -14.22 20.10
N PHE A 257 9.60 -14.16 21.18
CA PHE A 257 8.44 -13.27 21.35
C PHE A 257 8.81 -11.87 21.85
N GLY A 258 10.09 -11.58 22.06
CA GLY A 258 10.57 -10.32 22.63
C GLY A 258 10.16 -9.09 21.85
N PHE A 259 10.28 -9.13 20.53
CA PHE A 259 9.91 -8.01 19.66
C PHE A 259 8.40 -7.72 19.69
N LEU A 260 7.54 -8.74 19.55
CA LEU A 260 6.09 -8.56 19.63
C LEU A 260 5.64 -8.08 21.02
N THR A 261 6.29 -8.58 22.08
CA THR A 261 6.00 -8.13 23.44
C THR A 261 6.37 -6.66 23.62
N LYS A 262 7.54 -6.22 23.13
CA LYS A 262 7.96 -4.82 23.09
C LYS A 262 6.97 -3.98 22.27
N LEU A 263 6.65 -4.43 21.05
CA LEU A 263 5.76 -3.73 20.15
C LEU A 263 4.38 -3.45 20.78
N ARG A 264 3.83 -4.45 21.48
CA ARG A 264 2.54 -4.35 22.18
C ARG A 264 2.64 -3.50 23.45
N SER A 265 3.66 -3.75 24.26
CA SER A 265 3.77 -3.17 25.60
C SER A 265 4.29 -1.74 25.62
N GLU A 266 5.07 -1.32 24.61
CA GLU A 266 5.58 0.05 24.47
C GLU A 266 4.82 0.78 23.36
N GLN A 267 5.05 0.43 22.08
CA GLN A 267 4.60 1.23 20.96
C GLN A 267 3.07 1.26 20.82
N LEU A 268 2.42 0.09 20.83
CA LEU A 268 0.96 0.03 20.76
C LEU A 268 0.30 0.70 21.96
N ARG A 269 0.82 0.42 23.16
CA ARG A 269 0.28 0.99 24.40
C ARG A 269 0.41 2.50 24.44
N ASP A 270 1.59 3.04 24.12
CA ASP A 270 1.96 4.41 24.39
C ASP A 270 1.57 5.36 23.27
N PHE A 271 1.72 4.94 21.99
CA PHE A 271 1.23 5.72 20.83
C PHE A 271 -0.26 5.51 20.55
N GLY A 272 -0.83 4.38 20.99
CA GLY A 272 -2.26 4.15 21.04
C GLY A 272 -2.99 3.78 19.72
N PRO A 273 -2.34 3.33 18.62
CA PRO A 273 -3.04 3.04 17.37
C PRO A 273 -3.71 1.66 17.39
N SER A 274 -4.48 1.37 18.43
CA SER A 274 -5.14 0.08 18.63
C SER A 274 -6.30 -0.14 17.67
N LEU A 275 -6.48 -1.38 17.22
CA LEU A 275 -7.63 -1.81 16.42
C LEU A 275 -8.86 -2.01 17.31
N SER A 276 -10.04 -1.57 16.86
CA SER A 276 -11.28 -1.83 17.60
C SER A 276 -11.74 -3.29 17.44
N PRO A 277 -12.43 -3.88 18.45
CA PRO A 277 -13.00 -5.23 18.31
C PRO A 277 -13.97 -5.37 17.15
N GLN A 278 -14.78 -4.34 16.88
CA GLN A 278 -15.71 -4.33 15.74
C GLN A 278 -14.97 -4.37 14.41
N SER A 279 -13.87 -3.59 14.28
CA SER A 279 -13.02 -3.61 13.09
C SER A 279 -12.36 -4.98 12.91
N ALA A 280 -11.83 -5.57 13.99
CA ALA A 280 -11.24 -6.90 13.96
C ALA A 280 -12.24 -7.97 13.49
N PHE A 281 -13.48 -7.92 13.97
CA PHE A 281 -14.55 -8.82 13.53
C PHE A 281 -14.85 -8.67 12.03
N ASN A 282 -15.01 -7.45 11.53
CA ASN A 282 -15.26 -7.21 10.10
C ASN A 282 -14.10 -7.72 9.23
N LEU A 283 -12.87 -7.50 9.68
CA LEU A 283 -11.67 -7.99 8.97
C LEU A 283 -11.55 -9.51 8.99
N LEU A 284 -11.91 -10.17 10.11
CA LEU A 284 -11.99 -11.63 10.19
C LEU A 284 -12.91 -12.22 9.13
N GLN A 285 -14.08 -11.61 8.91
CA GLN A 285 -15.02 -12.05 7.87
C GLN A 285 -14.39 -11.97 6.47
N GLY A 286 -13.62 -10.92 6.19
CA GLY A 286 -12.87 -10.79 4.94
C GLY A 286 -11.79 -11.86 4.79
N VAL A 287 -11.02 -12.13 5.84
CA VAL A 287 -9.95 -13.14 5.82
C VAL A 287 -10.50 -14.54 5.58
N GLU A 288 -11.68 -14.87 6.09
CA GLU A 288 -12.32 -16.19 5.90
C GLU A 288 -12.52 -16.56 4.42
N THR A 289 -12.75 -15.58 3.56
CA THR A 289 -12.98 -15.77 2.11
C THR A 289 -11.79 -15.30 1.25
N LEU A 290 -10.66 -14.98 1.86
CA LEU A 290 -9.48 -14.49 1.14
C LEU A 290 -9.07 -15.37 -0.04
N PRO A 291 -8.92 -16.71 0.09
CA PRO A 291 -8.48 -17.54 -1.03
C PRO A 291 -9.42 -17.49 -2.23
N GLN A 292 -10.73 -17.51 -2.00
CA GLN A 292 -11.74 -17.46 -3.05
C GLN A 292 -11.76 -16.12 -3.76
N ARG A 293 -11.61 -15.02 -3.00
CA ARG A 293 -11.53 -13.67 -3.59
C ARG A 293 -10.25 -13.49 -4.40
N MET A 294 -9.10 -13.92 -3.88
CA MET A 294 -7.84 -13.82 -4.59
C MET A 294 -7.83 -14.63 -5.89
N ASP A 295 -8.41 -15.86 -5.90
CA ASP A 295 -8.56 -16.65 -7.12
C ASP A 295 -9.39 -15.88 -8.18
N ALA A 296 -10.51 -15.27 -7.79
CA ALA A 296 -11.35 -14.50 -8.70
C ALA A 296 -10.67 -13.20 -9.17
N HIS A 297 -10.01 -12.47 -8.27
CA HIS A 297 -9.22 -11.29 -8.63
C HIS A 297 -8.15 -11.61 -9.68
N LEU A 298 -7.40 -12.71 -9.48
CA LEU A 298 -6.36 -13.15 -10.43
C LEU A 298 -6.96 -13.54 -11.77
N ALA A 299 -8.09 -14.27 -11.77
CA ALA A 299 -8.75 -14.69 -13.00
C ALA A 299 -9.23 -13.49 -13.84
N ASN A 300 -9.83 -12.49 -13.20
CA ASN A 300 -10.27 -11.26 -13.85
C ASN A 300 -9.08 -10.43 -14.31
N ALA A 301 -8.07 -10.21 -13.45
CA ALA A 301 -6.88 -9.43 -13.80
C ALA A 301 -6.16 -10.00 -15.02
N LYS A 302 -6.01 -11.32 -15.10
CA LYS A 302 -5.39 -11.99 -16.25
C LYS A 302 -6.13 -11.70 -17.57
N GLN A 303 -7.46 -11.70 -17.54
CA GLN A 303 -8.27 -11.42 -18.74
C GLN A 303 -8.23 -9.94 -19.09
N VAL A 304 -8.30 -9.02 -18.13
CA VAL A 304 -8.14 -7.57 -18.37
C VAL A 304 -6.77 -7.26 -18.96
N VAL A 305 -5.68 -7.84 -18.40
CA VAL A 305 -4.33 -7.66 -18.94
C VAL A 305 -4.22 -8.16 -20.37
N ALA A 306 -4.73 -9.36 -20.66
CA ALA A 306 -4.71 -9.90 -22.01
C ALA A 306 -5.46 -9.01 -23.00
N TRP A 307 -6.61 -8.48 -22.60
CA TRP A 307 -7.40 -7.58 -23.43
C TRP A 307 -6.69 -6.23 -23.66
N LEU A 308 -6.06 -5.65 -22.61
CA LEU A 308 -5.32 -4.38 -22.72
C LEU A 308 -4.07 -4.49 -23.60
N VAL A 309 -3.36 -5.62 -23.58
CA VAL A 309 -2.16 -5.85 -24.41
C VAL A 309 -2.49 -5.84 -25.91
N GLU A 310 -3.69 -6.29 -26.29
CA GLU A 310 -4.15 -6.31 -27.68
C GLU A 310 -4.75 -4.95 -28.12
N ASP A 311 -5.07 -4.06 -27.19
CA ASP A 311 -5.77 -2.81 -27.47
C ASP A 311 -4.85 -1.76 -28.09
N GLN A 312 -5.20 -1.29 -29.28
CA GLN A 312 -4.40 -0.31 -30.03
C GLN A 312 -4.38 1.09 -29.41
N ARG A 313 -5.25 1.39 -28.45
CA ARG A 313 -5.32 2.65 -27.69
C ARG A 313 -4.35 2.67 -26.49
N ILE A 314 -3.78 1.50 -26.13
CA ILE A 314 -2.90 1.32 -24.98
C ILE A 314 -1.43 1.42 -25.42
N ALA A 315 -0.63 2.19 -24.68
CA ALA A 315 0.78 2.39 -24.94
C ALA A 315 1.65 1.27 -24.35
N TYR A 316 1.32 0.85 -23.14
CA TYR A 316 2.01 -0.23 -22.40
C TYR A 316 1.11 -0.79 -21.30
N VAL A 317 1.42 -1.99 -20.84
CA VAL A 317 0.83 -2.61 -19.65
C VAL A 317 1.95 -3.04 -18.69
N ASN A 318 1.94 -2.50 -17.49
CA ASN A 318 2.94 -2.77 -16.44
C ASN A 318 2.41 -3.88 -15.52
N TYR A 319 2.66 -5.13 -15.87
CA TYR A 319 2.23 -6.30 -15.11
C TYR A 319 3.29 -7.39 -15.15
N ALA A 320 3.89 -7.73 -14.00
CA ALA A 320 5.00 -8.69 -13.93
C ALA A 320 4.60 -10.14 -14.32
N GLY A 321 3.33 -10.40 -14.57
CA GLY A 321 2.85 -11.65 -15.15
C GLY A 321 3.05 -11.78 -16.66
N LEU A 322 3.37 -10.70 -17.37
CA LEU A 322 3.68 -10.71 -18.81
C LEU A 322 5.10 -11.24 -19.04
N GLU A 323 5.29 -12.05 -20.10
CA GLU A 323 6.57 -12.73 -20.41
C GLU A 323 7.70 -11.74 -20.74
N ASP A 324 7.38 -10.59 -21.30
CA ASP A 324 8.32 -9.52 -21.67
C ASP A 324 8.63 -8.54 -20.52
N HIS A 325 7.96 -8.67 -19.36
CA HIS A 325 8.22 -7.83 -18.22
C HIS A 325 9.59 -8.14 -17.58
N PRO A 326 10.43 -7.12 -17.23
CA PRO A 326 11.78 -7.34 -16.67
C PRO A 326 11.82 -8.26 -15.44
N HIS A 327 10.75 -8.24 -14.63
CA HIS A 327 10.64 -9.04 -13.41
C HIS A 327 9.83 -10.33 -13.57
N HIS A 328 9.50 -10.76 -14.80
CA HIS A 328 8.64 -11.93 -15.04
C HIS A 328 9.17 -13.21 -14.38
N GLU A 329 10.43 -13.55 -14.57
CA GLU A 329 11.01 -14.80 -14.03
C GLU A 329 11.04 -14.78 -12.49
N ARG A 330 11.32 -13.63 -11.88
CA ARG A 330 11.23 -13.46 -10.43
C ARG A 330 9.80 -13.59 -9.92
N ALA A 331 8.86 -12.92 -10.58
CA ALA A 331 7.43 -13.03 -10.28
C ALA A 331 6.94 -14.47 -10.35
N LYS A 332 7.29 -15.19 -11.40
CA LYS A 332 6.94 -16.60 -11.59
C LYS A 332 7.49 -17.51 -10.48
N LYS A 333 8.72 -17.23 -10.00
CA LYS A 333 9.34 -17.95 -8.89
C LYS A 333 8.65 -17.66 -7.55
N LEU A 334 8.45 -16.39 -7.22
CA LEU A 334 7.97 -15.96 -5.91
C LEU A 334 6.43 -16.01 -5.78
N LEU A 335 5.72 -15.82 -6.87
CA LEU A 335 4.26 -15.67 -6.92
C LEU A 335 3.64 -16.67 -7.91
N PRO A 336 3.79 -17.99 -7.68
CA PRO A 336 3.39 -19.02 -8.65
C PRO A 336 1.88 -19.07 -8.92
N LEU A 337 1.05 -18.52 -8.02
CA LEU A 337 -0.40 -18.41 -8.22
C LEU A 337 -0.78 -17.21 -9.10
N GLY A 338 0.08 -16.18 -9.18
CA GLY A 338 -0.11 -14.95 -9.94
C GLY A 338 0.35 -13.72 -9.17
N VAL A 339 0.51 -12.61 -9.88
CA VAL A 339 1.16 -11.37 -9.39
C VAL A 339 0.18 -10.41 -8.68
N GLY A 340 -1.07 -10.82 -8.52
CA GLY A 340 -2.13 -9.98 -7.97
C GLY A 340 -3.01 -9.34 -9.04
N SER A 341 -3.90 -8.44 -8.61
CA SER A 341 -4.87 -7.78 -9.49
C SER A 341 -4.74 -6.25 -9.51
N VAL A 342 -3.64 -5.72 -8.97
CA VAL A 342 -3.29 -4.30 -9.04
C VAL A 342 -2.14 -4.15 -10.01
N PHE A 343 -2.34 -3.32 -11.03
CA PHE A 343 -1.32 -3.02 -12.03
C PHE A 343 -1.57 -1.66 -12.67
N SER A 344 -0.68 -1.25 -13.56
CA SER A 344 -0.84 -0.01 -14.31
C SER A 344 -0.70 -0.22 -15.81
N PHE A 345 -1.30 0.70 -16.57
CA PHE A 345 -1.17 0.77 -18.03
C PHE A 345 -1.15 2.22 -18.48
N GLY A 346 -0.58 2.49 -19.63
CA GLY A 346 -0.55 3.81 -20.25
C GLY A 346 -1.54 3.93 -21.39
N VAL A 347 -2.27 5.05 -21.46
CA VAL A 347 -3.13 5.37 -22.61
C VAL A 347 -2.37 6.17 -23.65
N LYS A 348 -2.55 5.87 -24.94
CA LYS A 348 -1.92 6.64 -26.02
C LYS A 348 -2.52 8.04 -26.13
N ALA A 349 -1.65 9.02 -26.40
CA ALA A 349 -2.06 10.33 -26.88
C ALA A 349 -2.84 10.21 -28.20
N THR A 350 -3.76 11.13 -28.46
CA THR A 350 -4.42 11.29 -29.75
C THR A 350 -3.62 12.25 -30.65
N GLU A 351 -4.18 12.65 -31.80
CA GLU A 351 -3.53 13.64 -32.65
C GLU A 351 -3.40 15.02 -32.01
N LYS A 352 -4.32 15.39 -31.10
CA LYS A 352 -4.36 16.70 -30.45
C LYS A 352 -4.14 16.64 -28.95
N ALA A 353 -4.65 15.59 -28.28
CA ALA A 353 -4.63 15.48 -26.82
C ALA A 353 -3.46 14.64 -26.31
N SER A 354 -2.81 15.10 -25.24
CA SER A 354 -1.78 14.35 -24.51
C SER A 354 -2.37 13.10 -23.84
N GLY A 355 -1.52 12.09 -23.52
CA GLY A 355 -1.92 10.91 -22.77
C GLY A 355 -2.55 11.25 -21.41
N ARG A 356 -2.09 12.33 -20.76
CA ARG A 356 -2.67 12.85 -19.53
C ARG A 356 -4.13 13.26 -19.71
N LEU A 357 -4.45 14.00 -20.77
CA LEU A 357 -5.82 14.44 -21.03
C LEU A 357 -6.72 13.27 -21.44
N VAL A 358 -6.21 12.37 -22.30
CA VAL A 358 -6.92 11.13 -22.65
C VAL A 358 -7.22 10.29 -21.40
N GLY A 359 -6.25 10.14 -20.50
CA GLY A 359 -6.44 9.44 -19.23
C GLY A 359 -7.49 10.09 -18.33
N GLY A 360 -7.53 11.42 -18.29
CA GLY A 360 -8.56 12.17 -17.57
C GLY A 360 -9.97 11.94 -18.12
N GLU A 361 -10.14 12.03 -19.46
CA GLU A 361 -11.40 11.78 -20.14
C GLU A 361 -11.85 10.31 -20.01
N PHE A 362 -10.91 9.36 -20.11
CA PHE A 362 -11.16 7.95 -19.85
C PHE A 362 -11.75 7.73 -18.46
N ILE A 363 -11.10 8.26 -17.41
CA ILE A 363 -11.59 8.14 -16.02
C ILE A 363 -12.99 8.75 -15.87
N GLY A 364 -13.23 9.90 -16.49
CA GLY A 364 -14.53 10.60 -16.43
C GLY A 364 -15.68 9.85 -17.11
N ALA A 365 -15.36 8.93 -18.04
CA ALA A 365 -16.34 8.17 -18.81
C ALA A 365 -16.66 6.78 -18.22
N LEU A 366 -15.93 6.32 -17.20
CA LEU A 366 -16.19 5.04 -16.53
C LEU A 366 -17.57 5.05 -15.86
N GLN A 367 -18.29 3.94 -15.94
CA GLN A 367 -19.64 3.77 -15.39
C GLN A 367 -19.70 2.72 -14.28
N LEU A 368 -18.83 1.72 -14.33
CA LEU A 368 -18.74 0.62 -13.37
C LEU A 368 -17.56 0.80 -12.41
N ALA A 369 -16.34 0.95 -12.95
CA ALA A 369 -15.14 1.10 -12.17
C ALA A 369 -15.13 2.43 -11.40
N SER A 370 -14.83 2.37 -10.11
CA SER A 370 -14.88 3.55 -9.23
C SER A 370 -13.55 4.30 -9.25
N HIS A 371 -13.60 5.61 -9.51
CA HIS A 371 -12.44 6.50 -9.44
C HIS A 371 -12.18 6.92 -7.99
N LEU A 372 -11.21 6.30 -7.34
CA LEU A 372 -10.81 6.60 -5.96
C LEU A 372 -9.42 6.06 -5.61
N ALA A 373 -8.85 6.58 -4.51
CA ALA A 373 -7.52 6.24 -4.03
C ALA A 373 -7.54 5.03 -3.08
N ASN A 374 -8.00 3.87 -3.52
CA ASN A 374 -7.91 2.60 -2.79
C ASN A 374 -7.50 1.46 -3.74
N ILE A 375 -7.26 0.27 -3.18
CA ILE A 375 -6.95 -0.98 -3.89
C ILE A 375 -7.49 -2.17 -3.08
N GLY A 376 -7.63 -3.32 -3.71
CA GLY A 376 -7.97 -4.57 -3.02
C GLY A 376 -9.39 -4.64 -2.48
N ASP A 377 -10.31 -3.86 -3.06
CA ASP A 377 -11.75 -3.95 -2.84
C ASP A 377 -12.35 -5.03 -3.74
N ALA A 378 -13.50 -5.57 -3.34
CA ALA A 378 -14.29 -6.47 -4.18
C ALA A 378 -14.75 -5.81 -5.50
N ARG A 379 -14.78 -4.49 -5.55
CA ARG A 379 -15.13 -3.69 -6.73
C ARG A 379 -13.89 -3.27 -7.50
N THR A 380 -14.01 -3.12 -8.80
CA THR A 380 -12.96 -2.56 -9.66
C THR A 380 -12.76 -1.08 -9.38
N LEU A 381 -11.51 -0.70 -9.08
CA LEU A 381 -11.10 0.65 -8.74
C LEU A 381 -10.08 1.14 -9.74
N VAL A 382 -10.17 2.41 -10.14
CA VAL A 382 -9.27 3.03 -11.10
C VAL A 382 -8.76 4.36 -10.55
N LEU A 383 -7.52 4.70 -10.84
CA LEU A 383 -6.91 5.98 -10.48
C LEU A 383 -6.00 6.45 -11.62
N HIS A 384 -6.07 7.74 -11.93
CA HIS A 384 -5.12 8.43 -12.79
C HIS A 384 -4.22 9.33 -11.93
N PRO A 385 -3.02 8.87 -11.54
CA PRO A 385 -2.15 9.60 -10.61
C PRO A 385 -1.80 11.01 -11.11
N GLY A 386 -1.55 11.17 -12.42
CA GLY A 386 -1.19 12.44 -13.01
C GLY A 386 -2.24 13.55 -12.86
N SER A 387 -3.54 13.21 -12.76
CA SER A 387 -4.60 14.19 -12.53
C SER A 387 -5.05 14.29 -11.05
N THR A 388 -4.54 13.43 -10.15
CA THR A 388 -5.01 13.34 -8.77
C THR A 388 -3.88 13.41 -7.75
N THR A 389 -3.33 12.29 -7.36
CA THR A 389 -2.35 12.17 -6.23
C THR A 389 -1.01 12.85 -6.52
N HIS A 390 -0.64 13.02 -7.79
CA HIS A 390 0.63 13.61 -8.23
C HIS A 390 0.44 14.91 -9.02
N GLN A 391 -0.72 15.53 -8.95
CA GLN A 391 -1.07 16.74 -9.71
C GLN A 391 -0.11 17.92 -9.48
N GLN A 392 0.58 17.95 -8.34
CA GLN A 392 1.53 19.02 -7.97
C GLN A 392 2.96 18.77 -8.48
N LEU A 393 3.25 17.58 -9.04
CA LEU A 393 4.57 17.22 -9.53
C LEU A 393 4.72 17.63 -11.00
N THR A 394 5.97 18.03 -11.37
CA THR A 394 6.31 18.25 -12.77
C THR A 394 6.43 16.92 -13.54
N ALA A 395 6.40 16.96 -14.88
CA ALA A 395 6.59 15.78 -15.71
C ALA A 395 7.91 15.05 -15.42
N GLU A 396 8.99 15.81 -15.12
CA GLU A 396 10.29 15.23 -14.75
C GLU A 396 10.26 14.56 -13.38
N GLN A 397 9.55 15.14 -12.42
CA GLN A 397 9.37 14.55 -11.08
C GLN A 397 8.51 13.28 -11.13
N LEU A 398 7.46 13.27 -11.95
CA LEU A 398 6.63 12.09 -12.21
C LEU A 398 7.47 10.97 -12.84
N ALA A 399 8.22 11.29 -13.88
CA ALA A 399 9.08 10.33 -14.57
C ALA A 399 10.16 9.74 -13.64
N ALA A 400 10.77 10.55 -12.76
CA ALA A 400 11.72 10.09 -11.75
C ALA A 400 11.09 9.12 -10.74
N GLY A 401 9.80 9.26 -10.47
CA GLY A 401 9.01 8.34 -9.63
C GLY A 401 8.44 7.12 -10.39
N GLY A 402 8.77 6.96 -11.67
CA GLY A 402 8.23 5.87 -12.51
C GLY A 402 6.74 6.04 -12.86
N VAL A 403 6.19 7.24 -12.71
CA VAL A 403 4.79 7.55 -13.00
C VAL A 403 4.71 8.38 -14.28
N GLY A 404 4.26 7.78 -15.39
CA GLY A 404 3.97 8.50 -16.62
C GLY A 404 2.72 9.41 -16.47
N GLU A 405 2.66 10.50 -17.23
CA GLU A 405 1.47 11.36 -17.27
C GLU A 405 0.22 10.65 -17.80
N ASP A 406 0.42 9.61 -18.60
CA ASP A 406 -0.58 8.75 -19.24
C ASP A 406 -0.96 7.52 -18.40
N LEU A 407 -0.32 7.35 -17.22
CA LEU A 407 -0.45 6.15 -16.41
C LEU A 407 -1.81 6.08 -15.72
N ILE A 408 -2.51 4.98 -15.96
CA ILE A 408 -3.71 4.56 -15.23
C ILE A 408 -3.35 3.39 -14.32
N ARG A 409 -3.70 3.49 -13.04
CA ARG A 409 -3.64 2.36 -12.12
C ARG A 409 -5.02 1.73 -11.98
N ILE A 410 -5.10 0.40 -12.11
CA ILE A 410 -6.32 -0.37 -11.90
C ILE A 410 -6.12 -1.38 -10.76
N SER A 411 -7.15 -1.58 -9.95
CA SER A 411 -7.31 -2.69 -9.00
C SER A 411 -8.55 -3.45 -9.43
N VAL A 412 -8.34 -4.56 -10.15
CA VAL A 412 -9.43 -5.35 -10.74
C VAL A 412 -10.22 -6.06 -9.66
N GLY A 413 -11.53 -5.92 -9.67
CA GLY A 413 -12.48 -6.46 -8.70
C GLY A 413 -13.00 -7.87 -9.06
N LEU A 414 -14.17 -8.18 -8.51
CA LEU A 414 -14.81 -9.50 -8.59
C LEU A 414 -16.05 -9.51 -9.48
N GLU A 415 -16.32 -8.41 -10.19
CA GLU A 415 -17.44 -8.28 -11.13
C GLU A 415 -17.30 -9.28 -12.27
N ASP A 416 -18.39 -9.49 -13.01
CA ASP A 416 -18.35 -10.27 -14.25
C ASP A 416 -17.37 -9.63 -15.21
N ILE A 417 -16.48 -10.45 -15.77
CA ILE A 417 -15.35 -9.95 -16.58
C ILE A 417 -15.80 -9.18 -17.82
N GLU A 418 -16.89 -9.59 -18.43
CA GLU A 418 -17.47 -8.95 -19.60
C GLU A 418 -17.91 -7.51 -19.28
N ASP A 419 -18.41 -7.26 -18.06
CA ASP A 419 -18.82 -5.93 -17.61
C ASP A 419 -17.62 -5.03 -17.37
N ILE A 420 -16.54 -5.57 -16.77
CA ILE A 420 -15.28 -4.83 -16.57
C ILE A 420 -14.70 -4.41 -17.92
N ILE A 421 -14.57 -5.35 -18.86
CA ILE A 421 -14.03 -5.08 -20.22
C ILE A 421 -14.92 -4.09 -20.96
N TRP A 422 -16.24 -4.24 -20.88
CA TRP A 422 -17.18 -3.31 -21.50
C TRP A 422 -16.99 -1.88 -20.97
N ASP A 423 -16.84 -1.71 -19.66
CA ASP A 423 -16.68 -0.39 -19.06
C ASP A 423 -15.36 0.28 -19.48
N LEU A 424 -14.27 -0.48 -19.52
CA LEU A 424 -12.98 0.00 -20.01
C LEU A 424 -13.05 0.36 -21.50
N ASP A 425 -13.68 -0.48 -22.33
CA ASP A 425 -13.79 -0.29 -23.78
C ASP A 425 -14.61 0.95 -24.15
N GLN A 426 -15.79 1.10 -23.53
CA GLN A 426 -16.65 2.26 -23.80
C GLN A 426 -15.98 3.58 -23.37
N ALA A 427 -15.27 3.57 -22.23
CA ALA A 427 -14.58 4.75 -21.73
C ALA A 427 -13.35 5.12 -22.59
N LEU A 428 -12.56 4.14 -23.04
CA LEU A 428 -11.47 4.36 -24.00
C LEU A 428 -11.98 4.85 -25.34
N THR A 429 -13.11 4.29 -25.83
CA THR A 429 -13.75 4.72 -27.07
C THR A 429 -14.22 6.17 -26.99
N TYR A 430 -14.84 6.56 -25.87
CA TYR A 430 -15.24 7.94 -25.60
C TYR A 430 -14.04 8.89 -25.61
N ALA A 431 -12.98 8.54 -24.88
CA ALA A 431 -11.80 9.39 -24.74
C ALA A 431 -11.03 9.58 -26.06
N THR A 432 -10.89 8.52 -26.87
CA THR A 432 -10.03 8.51 -28.06
C THR A 432 -10.77 8.65 -29.40
N GLY A 433 -12.06 8.33 -29.45
CA GLY A 433 -12.82 8.17 -30.68
C GLY A 433 -12.46 6.93 -31.50
N LEU A 434 -11.68 6.00 -30.92
CA LEU A 434 -11.21 4.78 -31.58
C LEU A 434 -11.82 3.55 -30.89
N ASN A 435 -12.05 2.47 -31.66
CA ASN A 435 -12.38 1.16 -31.10
C ASN A 435 -11.10 0.41 -30.65
N HIS A 436 -11.26 -0.78 -30.10
CA HIS A 436 -10.16 -1.64 -29.63
C HIS A 436 -9.12 -1.95 -30.74
N ALA A 437 -9.55 -2.10 -31.98
CA ALA A 437 -8.67 -2.31 -33.14
C ALA A 437 -7.96 -1.03 -33.64
N GLY A 438 -8.20 0.13 -33.02
CA GLY A 438 -7.62 1.40 -33.42
C GLY A 438 -8.34 2.08 -34.59
N GLU A 439 -9.51 1.60 -34.98
CA GLU A 439 -10.32 2.21 -36.05
C GLU A 439 -11.15 3.36 -35.48
N ARG A 440 -11.26 4.46 -36.24
CA ARG A 440 -12.07 5.61 -35.83
C ARG A 440 -13.56 5.27 -35.92
N VAL A 441 -14.26 5.39 -34.82
CA VAL A 441 -15.70 5.12 -34.70
C VAL A 441 -16.50 6.33 -34.22
N GLY A 442 -15.79 7.39 -33.82
CA GLY A 442 -16.41 8.61 -33.31
C GLY A 442 -15.42 9.76 -33.20
N GLU A 443 -15.86 10.83 -32.57
CA GLU A 443 -15.00 11.96 -32.19
C GLU A 443 -14.39 11.71 -30.81
N SER A 444 -13.14 12.08 -30.66
CA SER A 444 -12.42 12.03 -29.35
C SER A 444 -12.92 13.14 -28.42
N SER A 445 -13.34 12.80 -27.23
CA SER A 445 -13.69 13.81 -26.22
C SER A 445 -12.44 14.59 -25.77
N ALA A 446 -11.28 13.93 -25.68
CA ALA A 446 -10.03 14.59 -25.35
C ALA A 446 -9.61 15.61 -26.41
N ASP A 447 -9.78 15.31 -27.71
CA ASP A 447 -9.51 16.28 -28.79
C ASP A 447 -10.47 17.47 -28.72
N LYS A 448 -11.74 17.26 -28.40
CA LYS A 448 -12.72 18.34 -28.21
C LYS A 448 -12.35 19.28 -27.06
N VAL A 449 -11.79 18.78 -26.00
CA VAL A 449 -11.31 19.64 -24.89
C VAL A 449 -10.19 20.55 -25.38
N VAL A 450 -9.21 20.03 -26.11
CA VAL A 450 -8.14 20.83 -26.70
C VAL A 450 -8.68 21.87 -27.65
N GLU A 451 -9.60 21.50 -28.57
CA GLU A 451 -10.22 22.43 -29.51
C GLU A 451 -10.99 23.55 -28.81
N ALA A 452 -11.67 23.24 -27.70
CA ALA A 452 -12.38 24.23 -26.91
C ALA A 452 -11.38 25.20 -26.17
N GLU A 453 -10.30 24.69 -25.64
CA GLU A 453 -9.26 25.50 -25.01
C GLU A 453 -8.57 26.43 -26.01
N GLU A 454 -8.23 25.92 -27.21
CA GLU A 454 -7.67 26.72 -28.31
C GLU A 454 -8.64 27.83 -28.78
N ALA A 455 -9.93 27.52 -28.89
CA ALA A 455 -10.95 28.50 -29.27
C ALA A 455 -11.08 29.61 -28.21
N VAL A 456 -11.04 29.27 -26.93
CA VAL A 456 -11.07 30.25 -25.84
C VAL A 456 -9.80 31.11 -25.82
N ALA A 457 -8.64 30.51 -26.03
CA ALA A 457 -7.37 31.26 -26.12
C ALA A 457 -7.37 32.22 -27.31
N ALA A 458 -7.86 31.77 -28.50
CA ALA A 458 -7.98 32.60 -29.67
C ALA A 458 -8.97 33.77 -29.49
N ALA A 459 -10.11 33.53 -28.84
CA ALA A 459 -11.08 34.58 -28.52
C ALA A 459 -10.49 35.63 -27.57
N LYS A 460 -9.78 35.20 -26.52
CA LYS A 460 -9.09 36.12 -25.61
C LYS A 460 -8.01 36.93 -26.31
N ALA A 461 -7.20 36.32 -27.17
CA ALA A 461 -6.17 37.01 -27.93
C ALA A 461 -6.77 38.06 -28.89
N ALA A 462 -7.94 37.78 -29.48
CA ALA A 462 -8.67 38.74 -30.32
C ALA A 462 -9.21 39.92 -29.50
N GLU A 463 -9.73 39.68 -28.28
CA GLU A 463 -10.19 40.74 -27.35
C GLU A 463 -9.00 41.62 -26.91
N ASP A 464 -7.87 41.02 -26.54
CA ASP A 464 -6.66 41.75 -26.14
C ASP A 464 -6.10 42.58 -27.31
N ALA A 465 -6.11 42.07 -28.53
CA ALA A 465 -5.70 42.79 -29.73
C ALA A 465 -6.64 43.99 -30.03
N ALA A 466 -7.95 43.79 -29.97
CA ALA A 466 -8.94 44.84 -30.14
C ALA A 466 -8.82 45.95 -29.05
N ALA A 467 -8.56 45.57 -27.81
CA ALA A 467 -8.30 46.51 -26.72
C ALA A 467 -7.01 47.33 -26.95
N ALA A 468 -5.94 46.70 -27.47
CA ALA A 468 -4.70 47.38 -27.85
C ALA A 468 -4.89 48.36 -29.02
N GLU A 469 -5.65 48.00 -30.05
CA GLU A 469 -5.98 48.92 -31.16
C GLU A 469 -6.82 50.11 -30.70
N ALA A 470 -7.83 49.86 -29.83
CA ALA A 470 -8.64 50.95 -29.26
C ALA A 470 -7.80 51.92 -28.42
N ALA A 471 -6.82 51.41 -27.63
CA ALA A 471 -5.89 52.23 -26.86
C ALA A 471 -4.95 53.05 -27.73
N ALA A 472 -4.45 52.45 -28.82
CA ALA A 472 -3.62 53.13 -29.82
C ALA A 472 -4.37 54.22 -30.58
N GLY A 473 -5.64 53.97 -30.95
CA GLY A 473 -6.52 54.96 -31.56
C GLY A 473 -6.87 56.14 -30.70
N ALA A 474 -6.99 55.93 -29.37
CA ALA A 474 -7.24 56.99 -28.41
C ALA A 474 -6.08 57.95 -28.18
N SER A 475 -4.82 57.50 -28.43
CA SER A 475 -3.63 58.32 -28.25
C SER A 475 -3.39 59.33 -29.42
N CYS A 476 -4.11 59.20 -30.55
CA CYS A 476 -3.92 60.05 -31.76
C CYS A 476 -4.83 61.27 -31.86
N SER A 477 -5.66 61.57 -30.82
CA SER A 477 -6.55 62.71 -30.83
C SER A 477 -6.32 63.65 -29.65
N LEU A 478 -5.12 64.23 -29.57
CA LEU A 478 -4.94 65.46 -28.77
C LEU A 478 -5.09 66.70 -29.66
N PRO A 479 -5.99 67.64 -29.39
CA PRO A 479 -6.11 68.85 -30.19
C PRO A 479 -4.91 69.78 -29.85
N THR A 480 -4.20 70.18 -30.91
CA THR A 480 -3.23 71.27 -30.85
C THR A 480 -3.99 72.56 -30.50
N THR A 481 -3.86 72.99 -29.26
CA THR A 481 -4.23 74.38 -28.91
C THR A 481 -3.15 75.32 -29.39
N THR A 482 -3.45 76.04 -30.49
CA THR A 482 -2.72 77.25 -30.90
C THR A 482 -2.94 78.31 -29.83
N GLN A 483 -1.89 78.73 -29.14
CA GLN A 483 -1.85 80.02 -28.41
C GLN A 483 -1.70 81.12 -29.47
N GLU A 484 -2.70 81.98 -29.60
CA GLU A 484 -2.53 83.33 -30.11
C GLU A 484 -2.22 84.28 -28.95
N GLU A 485 -1.07 85.00 -29.09
CA GLU A 485 -0.69 86.13 -28.27
C GLU A 485 -1.64 87.33 -28.53
N LYS A 486 -2.12 87.92 -27.48
CA LYS A 486 -2.20 89.40 -27.31
C LYS A 486 -2.25 89.77 -25.85
#